data_f2ef9bfca58f66a98f63cc0729755b26
#
_entry.id   f2ef9bfca58f66a98f63cc0729755b26
#
_cell.length_a   1.000
_cell.length_b   1.000
_cell.length_c   1.000
_cell.angle_alpha   90.00
_cell.angle_beta   90.00
_cell.angle_gamma   90.00
#
_symmetry.space_group_name_H-M   'P 1'
#
loop_
_entity.id
_entity.type
_entity.pdbx_description
1 polymer ?
#
loop_
_entity_poly.entity_id
_entity_poly.type
_entity_poly.pdbx_seq_one_letter_code
_entity_poly.pdbx_strand_id
1 'polypeptide(L)'
;MSLIRTRKKIVSSAIASSLSMIATTAMAQEAVSQLPTIHTKATQEESLKVDQSANSKFVAPLKDTPKSVSILSQKLIKDTNSNTLLEALRYEPGITLGAGEGGTPFTDMPYIRGYSGQSSIYVDGVRNTTSQNRDMFAIEQVEVIKGSSSALGGGGSVGGSINLIPKVAHEGDVYQGSVQGG
;
A
#
# COMPACT_ATOMS: atom_id res chain seq x y z
N MET A 1 -49.49 80.31 14.94
CA MET A 1 -49.88 78.97 14.39
C MET A 1 -48.83 78.32 13.46
N SER A 2 -47.59 78.71 13.59
CA SER A 2 -46.49 78.22 12.65
C SER A 2 -45.56 77.16 13.23
N LEU A 3 -45.51 77.05 14.53
CA LEU A 3 -44.50 76.10 15.18
C LEU A 3 -44.86 74.62 15.21
N ILE A 4 -46.14 74.30 15.10
CA ILE A 4 -46.67 72.92 15.15
C ILE A 4 -46.44 72.17 13.83
N ARG A 5 -46.41 72.84 12.70
CA ARG A 5 -46.20 72.25 11.36
C ARG A 5 -44.75 71.84 11.12
N THR A 6 -43.80 72.59 11.72
CA THR A 6 -42.41 72.33 11.55
C THR A 6 -41.92 71.05 12.33
N ARG A 7 -42.53 70.82 13.50
CA ARG A 7 -42.22 69.63 14.30
C ARG A 7 -42.65 68.29 13.68
N LYS A 8 -43.84 68.33 12.95
CA LYS A 8 -44.30 67.12 12.29
C LYS A 8 -43.42 66.68 11.10
N LYS A 9 -42.80 67.60 10.41
CA LYS A 9 -41.91 67.29 9.28
C LYS A 9 -40.61 66.80 9.73
N ILE A 10 -40.07 67.18 10.88
CA ILE A 10 -38.81 66.68 11.43
C ILE A 10 -38.95 65.25 11.96
N VAL A 11 -40.11 64.97 12.59
CA VAL A 11 -40.37 63.61 13.10
C VAL A 11 -40.53 62.58 11.97
N SER A 12 -41.19 62.96 10.89
CA SER A 12 -41.38 62.09 9.72
C SER A 12 -40.04 61.84 8.95
N SER A 13 -39.15 62.84 8.92
CA SER A 13 -37.84 62.72 8.33
C SER A 13 -36.92 61.80 9.15
N ALA A 14 -37.02 61.82 10.46
CA ALA A 14 -36.23 60.96 11.35
C ALA A 14 -36.65 59.49 11.28
N ILE A 15 -37.93 59.21 11.09
CA ILE A 15 -38.46 57.85 10.93
C ILE A 15 -38.07 57.27 9.56
N ALA A 16 -38.05 58.05 8.52
CA ALA A 16 -37.64 57.59 7.18
C ALA A 16 -36.15 57.26 7.11
N SER A 17 -35.29 57.98 7.81
CA SER A 17 -33.83 57.69 7.86
C SER A 17 -33.49 56.48 8.72
N SER A 18 -34.25 56.16 9.76
CA SER A 18 -34.04 54.97 10.58
C SER A 18 -34.49 53.68 9.88
N LEU A 19 -35.49 53.76 9.01
CA LEU A 19 -35.98 52.60 8.25
C LEU A 19 -35.03 52.21 7.10
N SER A 20 -34.31 53.20 6.53
CA SER A 20 -33.31 52.93 5.48
C SER A 20 -32.04 52.28 5.99
N MET A 21 -31.72 52.43 7.28
CA MET A 21 -30.52 51.78 7.89
C MET A 21 -30.73 50.30 8.24
N ILE A 22 -31.99 49.87 8.39
CA ILE A 22 -32.33 48.46 8.68
C ILE A 22 -32.32 47.62 7.40
N ALA A 23 -32.56 48.24 6.24
CA ALA A 23 -32.57 47.53 4.95
C ALA A 23 -31.20 47.17 4.40
N THR A 24 -30.12 47.81 4.89
CA THR A 24 -28.75 47.52 4.44
C THR A 24 -28.05 46.38 5.20
N THR A 25 -28.61 45.94 6.32
CA THR A 25 -28.03 44.80 7.08
C THR A 25 -28.51 43.42 6.62
N ALA A 26 -29.52 43.38 5.73
CA ALA A 26 -30.08 42.10 5.25
C ALA A 26 -29.41 41.53 3.99
N MET A 27 -28.39 42.23 3.44
CA MET A 27 -27.68 41.79 2.23
C MET A 27 -26.26 41.20 2.50
N ALA A 28 -25.87 41.03 3.76
CA ALA A 28 -24.71 40.23 4.12
C ALA A 28 -25.11 38.76 4.31
N GLN A 29 -25.85 38.22 3.32
CA GLN A 29 -25.98 36.80 3.20
C GLN A 29 -24.67 36.33 2.56
N GLU A 30 -23.75 35.85 3.41
CA GLU A 30 -22.57 35.16 2.99
C GLU A 30 -22.98 34.16 1.91
N ALA A 31 -22.57 34.40 0.70
CA ALA A 31 -22.51 33.34 -0.28
C ALA A 31 -21.53 32.30 0.31
N VAL A 32 -22.11 31.32 1.00
CA VAL A 32 -21.36 30.09 1.34
C VAL A 32 -20.93 29.55 -0.02
N SER A 33 -19.71 29.91 -0.39
CA SER A 33 -19.05 29.30 -1.52
C SER A 33 -18.98 27.81 -1.19
N GLN A 34 -19.95 27.06 -1.70
CA GLN A 34 -19.85 25.62 -1.68
C GLN A 34 -18.60 25.29 -2.49
N LEU A 35 -17.53 24.99 -1.77
CA LEU A 35 -16.34 24.40 -2.35
C LEU A 35 -16.80 23.20 -3.18
N PRO A 36 -16.42 23.11 -4.45
CA PRO A 36 -16.77 21.96 -5.26
C PRO A 36 -16.30 20.71 -4.51
N THR A 37 -17.23 19.80 -4.26
CA THR A 37 -16.91 18.51 -3.68
C THR A 37 -15.92 17.85 -4.64
N ILE A 38 -14.66 17.83 -4.26
CA ILE A 38 -13.63 17.11 -5.01
C ILE A 38 -13.98 15.64 -4.82
N HIS A 39 -14.70 15.08 -5.77
CA HIS A 39 -14.78 13.64 -5.90
C HIS A 39 -13.42 13.17 -6.35
N THR A 40 -12.52 12.95 -5.40
CA THR A 40 -11.34 12.14 -5.64
C THR A 40 -11.87 10.73 -5.88
N LYS A 41 -12.13 10.40 -7.15
CA LYS A 41 -12.07 9.01 -7.55
C LYS A 41 -10.62 8.61 -7.25
N ALA A 42 -10.40 8.01 -6.11
CA ALA A 42 -9.23 7.19 -5.92
C ALA A 42 -9.35 6.14 -7.02
N THR A 43 -8.66 6.35 -8.12
CA THR A 43 -8.25 5.25 -8.98
C THR A 43 -7.60 4.33 -7.97
N GLN A 44 -8.16 3.15 -7.78
CA GLN A 44 -7.61 2.16 -6.87
C GLN A 44 -6.20 1.95 -7.42
N GLU A 45 -5.24 2.72 -6.84
CA GLU A 45 -3.84 2.48 -7.08
C GLU A 45 -3.68 1.03 -6.72
N GLU A 46 -3.22 0.25 -7.66
CA GLU A 46 -2.96 -1.17 -7.48
C GLU A 46 -2.17 -1.29 -6.19
N SER A 47 -2.86 -1.71 -5.14
CA SER A 47 -2.36 -1.58 -3.78
C SER A 47 -1.07 -2.40 -3.70
N LEU A 48 0.02 -1.80 -3.22
CA LEU A 48 1.25 -2.53 -2.92
C LEU A 48 1.00 -3.62 -1.88
N LYS A 49 -0.06 -3.46 -1.10
CA LYS A 49 -0.52 -4.41 -0.10
C LYS A 49 -1.45 -5.43 -0.75
N VAL A 50 -1.09 -6.67 -0.67
CA VAL A 50 -1.90 -7.81 -1.11
C VAL A 50 -2.69 -8.35 0.08
N ASP A 51 -4.00 -8.41 -0.05
CA ASP A 51 -4.91 -8.87 1.01
C ASP A 51 -5.10 -10.40 1.00
N GLN A 52 -4.77 -11.06 -0.11
CA GLN A 52 -4.88 -12.51 -0.27
C GLN A 52 -3.59 -13.10 -0.83
N SER A 53 -3.24 -14.28 -0.35
CA SER A 53 -2.16 -15.07 -0.91
C SER A 53 -2.63 -15.76 -2.20
N ALA A 54 -1.76 -15.83 -3.19
CA ALA A 54 -1.98 -16.67 -4.37
C ALA A 54 -1.79 -18.17 -4.08
N ASN A 55 -1.26 -18.50 -2.91
CA ASN A 55 -1.06 -19.88 -2.47
C ASN A 55 -2.40 -20.49 -1.99
N SER A 56 -2.82 -21.55 -2.61
CA SER A 56 -4.07 -22.26 -2.30
C SER A 56 -4.17 -22.81 -0.86
N LYS A 57 -3.05 -22.88 -0.14
CA LYS A 57 -3.01 -23.29 1.27
C LYS A 57 -3.52 -22.19 2.24
N PHE A 58 -3.62 -20.95 1.77
CA PHE A 58 -4.23 -19.86 2.53
C PHE A 58 -5.69 -19.70 2.13
N VAL A 59 -6.56 -20.35 2.86
CA VAL A 59 -8.01 -20.34 2.57
C VAL A 59 -8.69 -19.06 3.07
N ALA A 60 -8.09 -18.39 4.05
CA ALA A 60 -8.59 -17.16 4.65
C ALA A 60 -7.80 -15.94 4.21
N PRO A 61 -8.39 -14.74 4.24
CA PRO A 61 -7.65 -13.49 4.07
C PRO A 61 -6.48 -13.40 5.06
N LEU A 62 -5.38 -12.76 4.64
CA LEU A 62 -4.15 -12.67 5.45
C LEU A 62 -4.38 -12.06 6.82
N LYS A 63 -5.30 -11.09 6.93
CA LYS A 63 -5.68 -10.46 8.20
C LYS A 63 -6.30 -11.43 9.21
N ASP A 64 -6.93 -12.50 8.73
CA ASP A 64 -7.60 -13.51 9.56
C ASP A 64 -6.69 -14.74 9.80
N THR A 65 -5.48 -14.71 9.26
CA THR A 65 -4.50 -15.77 9.43
C THR A 65 -3.67 -15.50 10.69
N PRO A 66 -3.64 -16.40 11.69
CA PRO A 66 -2.91 -16.20 12.94
C PRO A 66 -1.40 -16.39 12.79
N LYS A 67 -0.81 -15.77 11.77
CA LYS A 67 0.61 -15.82 11.44
C LYS A 67 1.07 -14.48 10.88
N SER A 68 2.34 -14.17 11.11
CA SER A 68 2.97 -13.01 10.48
C SER A 68 3.36 -13.37 9.06
N VAL A 69 2.51 -13.03 8.11
CA VAL A 69 2.74 -13.25 6.68
C VAL A 69 2.89 -11.90 6.00
N SER A 70 3.96 -11.75 5.23
CA SER A 70 4.17 -10.61 4.34
C SER A 70 4.17 -11.09 2.91
N ILE A 71 3.59 -10.30 2.02
CA ILE A 71 3.53 -10.60 0.60
C ILE A 71 4.18 -9.47 -0.18
N LEU A 72 5.21 -9.82 -0.94
CA LEU A 72 5.82 -8.91 -1.90
C LEU A 72 5.17 -9.20 -3.26
N SER A 73 4.34 -8.26 -3.72
CA SER A 73 3.66 -8.37 -5.01
C SER A 73 4.62 -8.13 -6.17
N GLN A 74 4.25 -8.57 -7.36
CA GLN A 74 4.99 -8.29 -8.58
C GLN A 74 5.18 -6.77 -8.79
N LYS A 75 4.16 -5.97 -8.45
CA LYS A 75 4.24 -4.52 -8.53
C LYS A 75 5.35 -3.98 -7.62
N LEU A 76 5.41 -4.43 -6.36
CA LEU A 76 6.46 -4.01 -5.43
C LEU A 76 7.84 -4.41 -5.93
N ILE A 77 7.99 -5.64 -6.42
CA ILE A 77 9.26 -6.15 -6.98
C ILE A 77 9.72 -5.29 -8.15
N LYS A 78 8.81 -4.90 -9.04
CA LYS A 78 9.09 -4.01 -10.18
C LYS A 78 9.42 -2.59 -9.73
N ASP A 79 8.63 -2.02 -8.83
CA ASP A 79 8.79 -0.64 -8.36
C ASP A 79 10.12 -0.45 -7.58
N THR A 80 10.56 -1.50 -6.87
CA THR A 80 11.85 -1.51 -6.17
C THR A 80 13.03 -1.95 -7.04
N ASN A 81 12.76 -2.28 -8.30
CA ASN A 81 13.76 -2.74 -9.24
C ASN A 81 14.56 -3.96 -8.74
N SER A 82 13.89 -4.86 -8.04
CA SER A 82 14.50 -6.05 -7.44
C SER A 82 14.58 -7.17 -8.46
N ASN A 83 15.79 -7.46 -8.92
CA ASN A 83 16.04 -8.51 -9.92
C ASN A 83 16.26 -9.89 -9.28
N THR A 84 16.74 -9.91 -8.05
CA THR A 84 17.05 -11.14 -7.31
C THR A 84 16.18 -11.26 -6.05
N LEU A 85 16.04 -12.48 -5.53
CA LEU A 85 15.33 -12.76 -4.29
C LEU A 85 15.90 -11.95 -3.12
N LEU A 86 17.21 -11.86 -3.02
CA LEU A 86 17.87 -11.12 -1.95
C LEU A 86 17.55 -9.62 -2.01
N GLU A 87 17.51 -9.04 -3.20
CA GLU A 87 17.12 -7.65 -3.38
C GLU A 87 15.67 -7.42 -2.97
N ALA A 88 14.75 -8.29 -3.36
CA ALA A 88 13.35 -8.20 -2.99
C ALA A 88 13.15 -8.31 -1.46
N LEU A 89 13.90 -9.20 -0.80
CA LEU A 89 13.83 -9.41 0.63
C LEU A 89 14.48 -8.30 1.47
N ARG A 90 15.28 -7.41 0.86
CA ARG A 90 15.99 -6.34 1.57
C ARG A 90 15.06 -5.40 2.32
N TYR A 91 13.87 -5.21 1.80
CA TYR A 91 12.87 -4.32 2.37
C TYR A 91 11.92 -5.02 3.35
N GLU A 92 12.10 -6.34 3.56
CA GLU A 92 11.21 -7.11 4.41
C GLU A 92 11.69 -7.10 5.87
N PRO A 93 10.90 -6.55 6.82
CA PRO A 93 11.30 -6.49 8.23
C PRO A 93 11.50 -7.88 8.83
N GLY A 94 12.55 -8.04 9.61
CA GLY A 94 12.88 -9.30 10.29
C GLY A 94 13.57 -10.32 9.40
N ILE A 95 13.99 -9.92 8.19
CA ILE A 95 14.92 -10.66 7.36
C ILE A 95 16.27 -9.96 7.37
N THR A 96 17.33 -10.73 7.52
CA THR A 96 18.70 -10.30 7.30
C THR A 96 19.31 -11.15 6.20
N LEU A 97 20.19 -10.58 5.42
CA LEU A 97 20.83 -11.25 4.31
C LEU A 97 22.22 -11.72 4.75
N GLY A 98 22.52 -12.98 4.52
CA GLY A 98 23.84 -13.54 4.78
C GLY A 98 24.85 -13.00 3.77
N ALA A 99 26.06 -12.75 4.27
CA ALA A 99 27.22 -12.48 3.42
C ALA A 99 28.03 -13.76 3.28
N GLY A 100 28.49 -14.04 2.08
CA GLY A 100 29.48 -15.08 1.84
C GLY A 100 30.88 -14.61 2.20
N GLU A 101 31.87 -15.45 1.96
CA GLU A 101 33.28 -15.11 2.09
C GLU A 101 33.59 -13.89 1.18
N GLY A 102 34.26 -12.90 1.74
CA GLY A 102 34.50 -11.63 1.03
C GLY A 102 33.33 -10.66 1.00
N GLY A 103 32.24 -10.92 1.74
CA GLY A 103 31.09 -10.02 1.86
C GLY A 103 30.06 -10.11 0.73
N THR A 104 30.29 -10.98 -0.26
CA THR A 104 29.36 -11.18 -1.37
C THR A 104 28.64 -12.53 -1.21
N PRO A 105 27.31 -12.58 -1.17
CA PRO A 105 26.61 -13.85 -1.09
C PRO A 105 26.73 -14.61 -2.42
N PHE A 106 27.18 -15.85 -2.35
CA PHE A 106 27.26 -16.75 -3.53
C PHE A 106 25.91 -17.38 -3.89
N THR A 107 24.96 -17.36 -2.94
CA THR A 107 23.64 -17.96 -3.08
C THR A 107 22.64 -17.19 -2.22
N ASP A 108 21.35 -17.46 -2.40
CA ASP A 108 20.34 -16.93 -1.51
C ASP A 108 20.53 -17.45 -0.09
N MET A 109 20.92 -16.56 0.81
CA MET A 109 21.16 -16.85 2.23
C MET A 109 20.34 -15.91 3.11
N PRO A 110 19.01 -15.98 3.08
CA PRO A 110 18.18 -15.19 3.97
C PRO A 110 18.21 -15.78 5.38
N TYR A 111 18.21 -14.91 6.39
CA TYR A 111 17.97 -15.27 7.79
C TYR A 111 16.64 -14.66 8.20
N ILE A 112 15.73 -15.48 8.69
CA ILE A 112 14.41 -15.07 9.13
C ILE A 112 14.41 -15.08 10.66
N ARG A 113 14.27 -13.91 11.28
CA ARG A 113 14.35 -13.75 12.74
C ARG A 113 15.63 -14.37 13.34
N GLY A 114 16.74 -14.26 12.63
CA GLY A 114 18.05 -14.81 13.06
C GLY A 114 18.28 -16.29 12.74
N TYR A 115 17.31 -17.01 12.20
CA TYR A 115 17.47 -18.41 11.80
C TYR A 115 17.70 -18.53 10.29
N SER A 116 18.59 -19.42 9.88
CA SER A 116 18.85 -19.66 8.45
C SER A 116 17.57 -20.06 7.73
N GLY A 117 17.23 -19.34 6.69
CA GLY A 117 16.08 -19.61 5.83
C GLY A 117 16.42 -20.38 4.55
N GLN A 118 17.69 -20.68 4.30
CA GLN A 118 18.15 -21.31 3.06
C GLN A 118 17.44 -22.63 2.76
N SER A 119 17.25 -23.48 3.77
CA SER A 119 16.51 -24.74 3.64
C SER A 119 14.99 -24.60 3.70
N SER A 120 14.49 -23.38 3.84
CA SER A 120 13.07 -23.06 4.01
C SER A 120 12.54 -22.20 2.88
N ILE A 121 13.18 -22.29 1.70
CA ILE A 121 12.71 -21.67 0.47
C ILE A 121 11.88 -22.70 -0.29
N TYR A 122 10.72 -22.25 -0.75
CA TYR A 122 9.76 -23.03 -1.52
C TYR A 122 9.49 -22.35 -2.85
N VAL A 123 9.19 -23.13 -3.86
CA VAL A 123 8.68 -22.66 -5.16
C VAL A 123 7.35 -23.37 -5.38
N ASP A 124 6.29 -22.61 -5.49
CA ASP A 124 4.92 -23.11 -5.61
C ASP A 124 4.56 -24.15 -4.51
N GLY A 125 5.02 -23.88 -3.29
CA GLY A 125 4.81 -24.77 -2.15
C GLY A 125 5.68 -26.01 -2.10
N VAL A 126 6.55 -26.23 -3.09
CA VAL A 126 7.53 -27.32 -3.11
C VAL A 126 8.85 -26.82 -2.57
N ARG A 127 9.42 -27.55 -1.61
CA ARG A 127 10.72 -27.18 -1.01
C ARG A 127 11.84 -27.23 -2.04
N ASN A 128 12.57 -26.14 -2.15
CA ASN A 128 13.74 -26.00 -3.01
C ASN A 128 14.98 -25.73 -2.15
N THR A 129 15.77 -26.78 -1.91
CA THR A 129 17.00 -26.72 -1.10
C THR A 129 18.25 -26.43 -1.92
N THR A 130 18.11 -26.19 -3.21
CA THR A 130 19.24 -25.91 -4.08
C THR A 130 19.88 -24.57 -3.72
N SER A 131 21.20 -24.59 -3.52
CA SER A 131 22.00 -23.37 -3.34
C SER A 131 22.15 -22.66 -4.69
N GLN A 132 21.36 -21.60 -4.90
CA GLN A 132 21.35 -20.80 -6.13
C GLN A 132 20.90 -19.39 -5.82
N ASN A 133 21.19 -18.47 -6.75
CA ASN A 133 20.55 -17.16 -6.78
C ASN A 133 19.27 -17.27 -7.60
N ARG A 134 18.17 -16.74 -7.10
CA ARG A 134 16.87 -16.79 -7.76
C ARG A 134 16.51 -15.43 -8.31
N ASP A 135 16.22 -15.43 -9.60
CA ASP A 135 15.74 -14.25 -10.29
C ASP A 135 14.24 -14.04 -10.06
N MET A 136 13.83 -12.78 -10.00
CA MET A 136 12.45 -12.40 -9.75
C MET A 136 11.63 -12.23 -11.04
N PHE A 137 12.25 -12.31 -12.21
CA PHE A 137 11.55 -12.00 -13.46
C PHE A 137 10.34 -12.93 -13.75
N ALA A 138 10.45 -14.22 -13.38
CA ALA A 138 9.41 -15.23 -13.55
C ALA A 138 8.48 -15.37 -12.32
N ILE A 139 8.66 -14.53 -11.31
CA ILE A 139 7.93 -14.60 -10.04
C ILE A 139 6.80 -13.57 -10.04
N GLU A 140 5.61 -14.03 -9.70
CA GLU A 140 4.42 -13.20 -9.50
C GLU A 140 4.39 -12.61 -8.10
N GLN A 141 4.79 -13.43 -7.11
CA GLN A 141 4.63 -13.08 -5.70
C GLN A 141 5.66 -13.81 -4.85
N VAL A 142 6.17 -13.12 -3.83
CA VAL A 142 7.00 -13.73 -2.79
C VAL A 142 6.25 -13.65 -1.47
N GLU A 143 6.02 -14.78 -0.85
CA GLU A 143 5.38 -14.90 0.46
C GLU A 143 6.43 -15.17 1.53
N VAL A 144 6.45 -14.34 2.55
CA VAL A 144 7.35 -14.50 3.70
C VAL A 144 6.51 -14.79 4.92
N ILE A 145 6.65 -16.01 5.44
CA ILE A 145 5.97 -16.46 6.65
C ILE A 145 7.00 -16.45 7.77
N LYS A 146 6.77 -15.62 8.80
CA LYS A 146 7.67 -15.45 9.93
C LYS A 146 7.21 -16.26 11.13
N GLY A 147 8.12 -17.02 11.72
CA GLY A 147 7.85 -17.95 12.81
C GLY A 147 7.65 -19.38 12.34
N SER A 148 7.26 -20.30 13.22
CA SER A 148 7.12 -21.71 12.86
C SER A 148 6.10 -21.92 11.74
N SER A 149 6.49 -22.52 10.65
CA SER A 149 5.69 -22.70 9.43
C SER A 149 5.45 -24.17 9.06
N SER A 150 5.65 -25.09 9.99
CA SER A 150 5.53 -26.54 9.75
C SER A 150 4.18 -26.95 9.14
N ALA A 151 3.09 -26.26 9.48
CA ALA A 151 1.76 -26.55 8.95
C ALA A 151 1.61 -26.24 7.46
N LEU A 152 2.40 -25.33 6.91
CA LEU A 152 2.32 -24.90 5.51
C LEU A 152 3.37 -25.58 4.62
N GLY A 153 4.56 -25.82 5.17
CA GLY A 153 5.70 -26.34 4.42
C GLY A 153 6.04 -27.82 4.66
N GLY A 154 5.34 -28.50 5.55
CA GLY A 154 5.58 -29.92 5.86
C GLY A 154 6.90 -30.22 6.60
N GLY A 155 7.91 -29.39 6.50
CA GLY A 155 9.16 -29.47 7.24
C GLY A 155 9.33 -28.23 8.10
N GLY A 156 9.49 -28.40 9.42
CA GLY A 156 9.55 -27.29 10.36
C GLY A 156 10.72 -26.34 10.08
N SER A 157 10.40 -25.06 9.93
CA SER A 157 11.36 -23.98 10.04
C SER A 157 11.07 -23.19 11.30
N VAL A 158 12.07 -22.97 12.13
CA VAL A 158 11.92 -22.21 13.38
C VAL A 158 11.72 -20.72 13.09
N GLY A 159 12.50 -20.18 12.19
CA GLY A 159 12.46 -18.76 11.84
C GLY A 159 11.31 -18.38 10.93
N GLY A 160 10.94 -19.26 10.02
CA GLY A 160 9.94 -19.01 9.00
C GLY A 160 10.25 -19.67 7.67
N SER A 161 9.49 -19.33 6.65
CA SER A 161 9.67 -19.83 5.29
C SER A 161 9.41 -18.75 4.25
N ILE A 162 10.01 -18.90 3.10
CA ILE A 162 9.83 -18.05 1.93
C ILE A 162 9.26 -18.92 0.83
N ASN A 163 8.13 -18.51 0.25
CA ASN A 163 7.52 -19.20 -0.88
C ASN A 163 7.48 -18.28 -2.09
N LEU A 164 8.02 -18.74 -3.18
CA LEU A 164 8.04 -18.07 -4.48
C LEU A 164 6.88 -18.61 -5.31
N ILE A 165 6.01 -17.74 -5.75
CA ILE A 165 4.89 -18.10 -6.61
C ILE A 165 5.24 -17.66 -8.03
N PRO A 166 5.44 -18.60 -8.95
CA PRO A 166 5.73 -18.30 -10.33
C PRO A 166 4.53 -17.66 -11.03
N LYS A 167 4.80 -16.90 -12.07
CA LYS A 167 3.77 -16.42 -13.01
C LYS A 167 3.07 -17.61 -13.66
N VAL A 168 1.77 -17.54 -13.73
CA VAL A 168 0.96 -18.52 -14.45
C VAL A 168 0.56 -17.98 -15.81
N ALA A 169 0.32 -18.86 -16.76
CA ALA A 169 -0.21 -18.48 -18.05
C ALA A 169 -1.64 -17.95 -17.89
N HIS A 170 -1.97 -16.90 -18.61
CA HIS A 170 -3.32 -16.34 -18.70
C HIS A 170 -3.73 -16.26 -20.16
N GLU A 171 -5.01 -16.08 -20.40
CA GLU A 171 -5.52 -15.91 -21.76
C GLU A 171 -5.03 -14.57 -22.35
N GLY A 172 -4.62 -14.62 -23.61
CA GLY A 172 -4.10 -13.48 -24.34
C GLY A 172 -2.58 -13.42 -24.43
N ASP A 173 -2.10 -12.66 -25.40
CA ASP A 173 -0.66 -12.44 -25.61
C ASP A 173 -0.21 -11.24 -24.78
N VAL A 174 0.76 -11.46 -23.91
CA VAL A 174 1.38 -10.39 -23.10
C VAL A 174 2.86 -10.28 -23.46
N TYR A 175 3.27 -9.11 -23.93
CA TYR A 175 4.66 -8.79 -24.22
C TYR A 175 5.13 -7.77 -23.19
N GLN A 176 6.09 -8.14 -22.36
CA GLN A 176 6.69 -7.26 -21.37
C GLN A 176 8.20 -7.22 -21.58
N GLY A 177 8.75 -6.01 -21.63
CA GLY A 177 10.18 -5.78 -21.71
C GLY A 177 10.57 -4.67 -20.73
N SER A 178 11.76 -4.79 -20.13
CA SER A 178 12.36 -3.73 -19.32
C SER A 178 13.78 -3.49 -19.76
N VAL A 179 14.18 -2.22 -19.82
CA VAL A 179 15.56 -1.80 -20.09
C VAL A 179 16.03 -1.03 -18.87
N GLN A 180 17.13 -1.46 -18.29
CA GLN A 180 17.75 -0.80 -17.16
C GLN A 180 19.11 -0.28 -17.60
N GLY A 181 19.38 1.01 -17.35
CA GLY A 181 20.68 1.62 -17.46
C GLY A 181 21.29 1.79 -16.07
N GLY A 182 22.53 1.37 -15.89
CA GLY A 182 23.34 1.59 -14.69
C GLY A 182 24.51 2.49 -15.03
#